data_23c128f55a50508edcda7a796a74da4b
#
_entry.id   23c128f55a50508edcda7a796a74da4b
#
_cell.length_a   1.000
_cell.length_b   1.000
_cell.length_c   1.000
_cell.angle_alpha   90.00
_cell.angle_beta   90.00
_cell.angle_gamma   90.00
#
_symmetry.space_group_name_H-M   'P 1'
#
loop_
_entity.id
_entity.type
_entity.pdbx_description
1 polymer ?
#
loop_
_entity_poly.entity_id
_entity_poly.type
_entity_poly.pdbx_seq_one_letter_code
_entity_poly.pdbx_strand_id
1 'polypeptide(L)'
;DAFHGTLEVIGTPAEETVGAKLIFAKEGVFDGDALAIMMHSTSGGISRTNTQANALRAYEITFTGKTAHAAGDPWDGHNALTALRKFLDLVDARRDSFHPFTIASGIITEGGKAPNVVPDRAALRFEFRYPVKREIERLDQIVKNCAKGAALALDCSVEFTLAGPDFDDMVRVPLLEEKIKELFTSYGEPVGDPLPPGGSTDAGNVSYRCPTLHAYISISDKACPGHSTALRDATITPHALDQMAKGAAVIAEMVLTVFNDAGYRVAVQKEFEQSVTGKEG
;
A
#
# COMPACT_ATOMS: atom_id res chain seq x y z
N ASP A 1 6.46 12.22 -38.10
CA ASP A 1 7.73 12.08 -37.39
C ASP A 1 7.67 10.80 -36.58
N ALA A 2 8.69 9.95 -36.70
CA ALA A 2 8.73 8.69 -35.98
C ALA A 2 9.15 8.96 -34.52
N PHE A 3 8.35 8.52 -33.57
CA PHE A 3 8.74 8.50 -32.17
C PHE A 3 9.88 7.51 -31.96
N HIS A 4 10.92 7.92 -31.23
CA HIS A 4 12.01 7.04 -30.86
C HIS A 4 11.77 6.53 -29.44
N GLY A 5 11.23 5.33 -29.31
CA GLY A 5 10.95 4.71 -28.04
C GLY A 5 9.89 3.62 -28.15
N THR A 6 9.61 2.94 -27.05
CA THR A 6 8.60 1.89 -26.94
C THR A 6 7.50 2.34 -25.99
N LEU A 7 6.24 2.17 -26.38
CA LEU A 7 5.10 2.29 -25.49
C LEU A 7 4.60 0.90 -25.15
N GLU A 8 4.58 0.56 -23.88
CA GLU A 8 4.03 -0.69 -23.38
C GLU A 8 2.71 -0.47 -22.66
N VAL A 9 1.75 -1.35 -22.88
CA VAL A 9 0.49 -1.38 -22.15
C VAL A 9 0.45 -2.67 -21.33
N ILE A 10 0.60 -2.54 -20.02
CA ILE A 10 0.76 -3.67 -19.11
C ILE A 10 -0.54 -3.88 -18.32
N GLY A 11 -1.18 -5.03 -18.47
CA GLY A 11 -2.32 -5.43 -17.66
C GLY A 11 -1.88 -5.88 -16.27
N THR A 12 -2.32 -5.18 -15.24
CA THR A 12 -1.93 -5.43 -13.84
C THR A 12 -3.15 -5.73 -12.97
N PRO A 13 -3.66 -6.99 -12.96
CA PRO A 13 -4.87 -7.35 -12.22
C PRO A 13 -4.65 -7.37 -10.70
N ALA A 14 -5.77 -7.46 -9.96
CA ALA A 14 -5.82 -7.77 -8.54
C ALA A 14 -5.16 -6.71 -7.61
N GLU A 15 -5.25 -5.42 -7.95
CA GLU A 15 -4.73 -4.33 -7.10
C GLU A 15 -5.34 -4.37 -5.69
N GLU A 16 -6.64 -4.65 -5.59
CA GLU A 16 -7.42 -4.69 -4.34
C GLU A 16 -7.14 -5.94 -3.46
N THR A 17 -6.26 -6.83 -3.91
CA THR A 17 -6.00 -8.10 -3.20
C THR A 17 -4.51 -8.44 -3.12
N VAL A 18 -3.91 -9.00 -4.17
CA VAL A 18 -2.52 -9.48 -4.16
C VAL A 18 -1.54 -8.52 -4.82
N GLY A 19 -2.02 -7.57 -5.62
CA GLY A 19 -1.22 -6.53 -6.26
C GLY A 19 -0.26 -7.08 -7.32
N ALA A 20 -0.73 -7.24 -8.58
CA ALA A 20 0.12 -7.77 -9.65
C ALA A 20 1.34 -6.88 -9.95
N LYS A 21 1.23 -5.56 -9.76
CA LYS A 21 2.35 -4.63 -9.94
C LYS A 21 3.51 -4.92 -8.99
N LEU A 22 3.23 -5.35 -7.76
CA LEU A 22 4.26 -5.79 -6.81
C LEU A 22 5.06 -6.97 -7.36
N ILE A 23 4.40 -7.95 -7.99
CA ILE A 23 5.06 -9.12 -8.58
C ILE A 23 5.88 -8.69 -9.79
N PHE A 24 5.30 -7.90 -10.69
CA PHE A 24 5.98 -7.39 -11.89
C PHE A 24 7.18 -6.49 -11.55
N ALA A 25 7.07 -5.66 -10.51
CA ALA A 25 8.18 -4.86 -10.03
C ALA A 25 9.34 -5.73 -9.51
N LYS A 26 9.03 -6.83 -8.80
CA LYS A 26 10.05 -7.81 -8.35
C LYS A 26 10.71 -8.55 -9.51
N GLU A 27 9.96 -8.84 -10.58
CA GLU A 27 10.46 -9.49 -11.79
C GLU A 27 11.22 -8.52 -12.73
N GLY A 28 11.30 -7.23 -12.37
CA GLY A 28 12.03 -6.22 -13.14
C GLY A 28 11.32 -5.72 -14.39
N VAL A 29 10.02 -5.94 -14.51
CA VAL A 29 9.22 -5.55 -15.70
C VAL A 29 9.30 -4.04 -15.97
N PHE A 30 9.43 -3.23 -14.92
CA PHE A 30 9.48 -1.76 -15.02
C PHE A 30 10.90 -1.18 -15.00
N ASP A 31 11.93 -2.03 -15.01
CA ASP A 31 13.32 -1.58 -14.89
C ASP A 31 13.80 -0.85 -16.15
N GLY A 32 14.19 0.40 -15.97
CA GLY A 32 14.68 1.24 -17.07
C GLY A 32 13.60 1.97 -17.84
N ASP A 33 12.32 1.85 -17.44
CA ASP A 33 11.24 2.66 -18.00
C ASP A 33 11.45 4.14 -17.68
N ALA A 34 11.23 5.00 -18.67
CA ALA A 34 11.33 6.45 -18.48
C ALA A 34 10.12 7.03 -17.73
N LEU A 35 9.01 6.34 -17.76
CA LEU A 35 7.76 6.70 -17.08
C LEU A 35 6.82 5.49 -17.02
N ALA A 36 6.32 5.15 -15.83
CA ALA A 36 5.12 4.38 -15.64
C ALA A 36 3.97 5.32 -15.24
N ILE A 37 2.83 5.23 -15.92
CA ILE A 37 1.69 6.09 -15.65
C ILE A 37 0.38 5.30 -15.60
N MET A 38 -0.44 5.60 -14.61
CA MET A 38 -1.82 5.15 -14.53
C MET A 38 -2.71 6.25 -13.96
N MET A 39 -4.01 6.15 -14.20
CA MET A 39 -4.99 7.11 -13.71
C MET A 39 -6.13 6.38 -13.00
N HIS A 40 -6.46 6.84 -11.81
CA HIS A 40 -7.55 6.32 -10.99
C HIS A 40 -8.73 7.29 -10.98
N SER A 41 -9.94 6.79 -10.83
CA SER A 41 -11.13 7.63 -10.63
C SER A 41 -11.20 8.16 -9.20
N THR A 42 -11.61 9.43 -9.06
CA THR A 42 -11.95 10.02 -7.77
C THR A 42 -13.25 10.82 -7.88
N SER A 43 -13.65 11.49 -6.81
CA SER A 43 -14.87 12.30 -6.78
C SER A 43 -14.68 13.61 -6.01
N GLY A 44 -15.65 14.52 -6.10
CA GLY A 44 -15.62 15.80 -5.40
C GLY A 44 -15.11 16.97 -6.25
N GLY A 45 -15.08 16.82 -7.57
CA GLY A 45 -14.80 17.90 -8.53
C GLY A 45 -13.34 18.34 -8.62
N ILE A 46 -12.41 17.65 -7.95
CA ILE A 46 -10.98 18.00 -7.96
C ILE A 46 -10.15 16.75 -8.26
N SER A 47 -9.47 16.77 -9.41
CA SER A 47 -8.48 15.77 -9.80
C SER A 47 -7.20 15.93 -9.00
N ARG A 48 -6.31 14.93 -9.00
CA ARG A 48 -5.04 14.96 -8.24
C ARG A 48 -3.87 14.59 -9.14
N THR A 49 -2.76 15.27 -8.92
CA THR A 49 -1.54 15.07 -9.73
C THR A 49 -0.92 13.69 -9.50
N ASN A 50 -1.05 13.15 -8.30
CA ASN A 50 -0.47 11.86 -7.92
C ASN A 50 -1.16 11.35 -6.66
N THR A 51 -0.72 10.18 -6.15
CA THR A 51 -1.10 9.68 -4.83
C THR A 51 0.06 9.79 -3.84
N GLN A 52 -0.28 9.87 -2.55
CA GLN A 52 0.61 9.55 -1.45
C GLN A 52 0.09 8.26 -0.81
N ALA A 53 0.80 7.16 -1.01
CA ALA A 53 0.43 5.85 -0.47
C ALA A 53 1.31 5.50 0.73
N ASN A 54 0.73 4.79 1.70
CA ASN A 54 1.47 4.19 2.79
C ASN A 54 2.09 2.87 2.33
N ALA A 55 3.30 2.57 2.81
CA ALA A 55 3.76 1.20 2.84
C ALA A 55 2.92 0.39 3.84
N LEU A 56 2.68 -0.87 3.52
CA LEU A 56 1.79 -1.78 4.26
C LEU A 56 2.42 -3.17 4.33
N ARG A 57 2.39 -3.76 5.51
CA ARG A 57 2.65 -5.20 5.70
C ARG A 57 1.60 -5.80 6.62
N ALA A 58 1.10 -6.98 6.26
CA ALA A 58 0.11 -7.71 7.04
C ALA A 58 0.52 -9.18 7.22
N TYR A 59 0.28 -9.71 8.41
CA TYR A 59 0.53 -11.10 8.76
C TYR A 59 -0.71 -11.78 9.31
N GLU A 60 -0.86 -13.05 9.00
CA GLU A 60 -1.50 -14.00 9.88
C GLU A 60 -0.43 -14.52 10.84
N ILE A 61 -0.62 -14.27 12.14
CA ILE A 61 0.29 -14.67 13.21
C ILE A 61 -0.40 -15.78 13.98
N THR A 62 0.21 -16.97 13.98
CA THR A 62 -0.33 -18.16 14.66
C THR A 62 0.56 -18.53 15.84
N PHE A 63 -0.05 -18.61 17.02
CA PHE A 63 0.55 -19.15 18.22
C PHE A 63 0.13 -20.61 18.41
N THR A 64 1.09 -21.50 18.67
CA THR A 64 0.83 -22.91 18.93
C THR A 64 1.40 -23.28 20.30
N GLY A 65 0.56 -23.85 21.12
CA GLY A 65 0.86 -24.31 22.45
C GLY A 65 0.51 -25.79 22.65
N LYS A 66 -0.07 -26.13 23.81
CA LYS A 66 -0.43 -27.50 24.18
C LYS A 66 -1.75 -27.50 24.94
N THR A 67 -2.68 -28.38 24.57
CA THR A 67 -3.93 -28.58 25.30
C THR A 67 -3.72 -29.21 26.67
N ALA A 68 -4.60 -28.86 27.60
CA ALA A 68 -4.78 -29.53 28.88
C ALA A 68 -6.20 -29.34 29.39
N HIS A 69 -6.65 -30.09 30.36
CA HIS A 69 -7.93 -29.86 31.02
C HIS A 69 -7.80 -28.65 31.96
N ALA A 70 -8.57 -27.58 31.68
CA ALA A 70 -8.39 -26.30 32.38
C ALA A 70 -8.64 -26.35 33.90
N ALA A 71 -9.42 -27.30 34.40
CA ALA A 71 -9.71 -27.47 35.82
C ALA A 71 -8.96 -28.67 36.46
N GLY A 72 -8.52 -29.65 35.65
CA GLY A 72 -7.79 -30.83 36.13
C GLY A 72 -6.30 -30.61 36.21
N ASP A 73 -5.67 -30.43 35.07
CA ASP A 73 -4.23 -30.42 34.92
C ASP A 73 -3.77 -29.18 34.09
N PRO A 74 -4.15 -27.94 34.44
CA PRO A 74 -3.85 -26.76 33.65
C PRO A 74 -2.34 -26.47 33.49
N TRP A 75 -1.54 -26.94 34.43
CA TRP A 75 -0.06 -26.82 34.41
C TRP A 75 0.63 -27.67 33.33
N ASP A 76 -0.08 -28.68 32.78
CA ASP A 76 0.41 -29.49 31.67
C ASP A 76 0.15 -28.87 30.32
N GLY A 77 -0.58 -27.74 30.27
CA GLY A 77 -0.95 -27.01 29.06
C GLY A 77 -0.08 -25.78 28.80
N HIS A 78 0.06 -25.41 27.52
CA HIS A 78 0.67 -24.15 27.08
C HIS A 78 -0.38 -23.31 26.34
N ASN A 79 -0.81 -22.20 26.94
CA ASN A 79 -1.97 -21.46 26.48
C ASN A 79 -1.62 -20.49 25.35
N ALA A 80 -1.90 -20.90 24.11
CA ALA A 80 -1.66 -20.11 22.91
C ALA A 80 -2.47 -18.78 22.88
N LEU A 81 -3.71 -18.78 23.41
CA LEU A 81 -4.51 -17.56 23.50
C LEU A 81 -3.90 -16.56 24.48
N THR A 82 -3.33 -17.02 25.58
CA THR A 82 -2.61 -16.15 26.51
C THR A 82 -1.36 -15.57 25.85
N ALA A 83 -0.61 -16.38 25.09
CA ALA A 83 0.55 -15.90 24.34
C ALA A 83 0.14 -14.80 23.32
N LEU A 84 -0.93 -15.01 22.56
CA LEU A 84 -1.47 -14.01 21.63
C LEU A 84 -1.86 -12.72 22.35
N ARG A 85 -2.56 -12.80 23.49
CA ARG A 85 -2.93 -11.61 24.27
C ARG A 85 -1.68 -10.87 24.77
N LYS A 86 -0.67 -11.59 25.24
CA LYS A 86 0.60 -10.97 25.65
C LYS A 86 1.37 -10.34 24.50
N PHE A 87 1.29 -10.89 23.31
CA PHE A 87 1.79 -10.23 22.11
C PHE A 87 1.13 -8.86 21.91
N LEU A 88 -0.20 -8.76 21.98
CA LEU A 88 -0.91 -7.48 21.84
C LEU A 88 -0.52 -6.50 22.96
N ASP A 89 -0.44 -6.96 24.22
CA ASP A 89 0.03 -6.14 25.35
C ASP A 89 1.45 -5.59 25.09
N LEU A 90 2.37 -6.41 24.55
CA LEU A 90 3.74 -5.99 24.22
C LEU A 90 3.78 -4.98 23.06
N VAL A 91 2.94 -5.16 22.04
CA VAL A 91 2.82 -4.17 20.96
C VAL A 91 2.28 -2.84 21.50
N ASP A 92 1.27 -2.88 22.36
CA ASP A 92 0.72 -1.68 23.00
C ASP A 92 1.76 -0.99 23.90
N ALA A 93 2.57 -1.74 24.62
CA ALA A 93 3.68 -1.19 25.42
C ALA A 93 4.79 -0.54 24.56
N ARG A 94 4.83 -0.83 23.26
CA ARG A 94 5.79 -0.23 22.29
C ARG A 94 5.23 0.99 21.58
N ARG A 95 3.95 1.33 21.74
CA ARG A 95 3.31 2.45 20.99
C ARG A 95 3.95 3.81 21.28
N ASP A 96 4.52 4.03 22.44
CA ASP A 96 5.25 5.24 22.80
C ASP A 96 6.53 5.47 21.97
N SER A 97 7.06 4.37 21.39
CA SER A 97 8.23 4.40 20.53
C SER A 97 7.89 4.36 19.02
N PHE A 98 6.61 4.37 18.66
CA PHE A 98 6.19 4.46 17.28
C PHE A 98 6.24 5.90 16.77
N HIS A 99 6.66 6.08 15.54
CA HIS A 99 6.59 7.38 14.90
C HIS A 99 5.13 7.84 14.73
N PRO A 100 4.86 9.16 14.76
CA PRO A 100 3.54 9.68 14.40
C PRO A 100 3.06 9.11 13.07
N PHE A 101 1.75 8.91 12.94
CA PHE A 101 1.08 8.32 11.76
C PHE A 101 1.29 6.81 11.57
N THR A 102 1.99 6.11 12.49
CA THR A 102 2.03 4.65 12.46
C THR A 102 0.63 4.08 12.74
N ILE A 103 0.15 3.23 11.84
CA ILE A 103 -1.05 2.43 12.04
C ILE A 103 -0.59 1.01 12.36
N ALA A 104 -1.08 0.44 13.45
CA ALA A 104 -0.85 -0.94 13.84
C ALA A 104 -2.13 -1.49 14.45
N SER A 105 -2.77 -2.42 13.76
CA SER A 105 -4.10 -2.94 14.11
C SER A 105 -4.25 -4.41 13.74
N GLY A 106 -5.19 -5.10 14.39
CA GLY A 106 -5.44 -6.48 14.08
C GLY A 106 -6.75 -7.00 14.66
N ILE A 107 -7.12 -8.19 14.21
CA ILE A 107 -8.28 -8.93 14.67
C ILE A 107 -7.87 -10.35 15.06
N ILE A 108 -8.40 -10.86 16.17
CA ILE A 108 -8.23 -12.26 16.55
C ILE A 108 -9.15 -13.09 15.65
N THR A 109 -8.59 -14.07 14.95
CA THR A 109 -9.32 -14.97 14.04
C THR A 109 -9.59 -16.34 14.67
N GLU A 110 -8.75 -16.76 15.64
CA GLU A 110 -8.93 -18.00 16.38
C GLU A 110 -8.47 -17.82 17.84
N GLY A 111 -9.25 -18.27 18.81
CA GLY A 111 -8.97 -18.10 20.25
C GLY A 111 -9.24 -19.34 21.13
N GLY A 112 -9.29 -20.53 20.54
CA GLY A 112 -9.59 -21.78 21.23
C GLY A 112 -10.99 -22.31 20.89
N LYS A 113 -11.33 -23.48 21.46
CA LYS A 113 -12.56 -24.27 21.10
C LYS A 113 -13.58 -24.36 22.22
N ALA A 114 -13.13 -24.46 23.47
CA ALA A 114 -14.01 -24.62 24.63
C ALA A 114 -13.34 -24.04 25.90
N PRO A 115 -14.13 -23.47 26.84
CA PRO A 115 -13.57 -22.79 28.01
C PRO A 115 -12.90 -23.76 29.02
N ASN A 116 -13.23 -25.02 28.97
CA ASN A 116 -12.64 -26.06 29.83
C ASN A 116 -11.41 -26.74 29.23
N VAL A 117 -10.89 -26.29 28.10
CA VAL A 117 -9.70 -26.78 27.42
C VAL A 117 -8.71 -25.64 27.24
N VAL A 118 -7.45 -25.82 27.69
CA VAL A 118 -6.39 -24.85 27.43
C VAL A 118 -6.16 -24.75 25.93
N PRO A 119 -6.29 -23.54 25.31
CA PRO A 119 -6.12 -23.36 23.87
C PRO A 119 -4.72 -23.71 23.41
N ASP A 120 -4.60 -24.69 22.52
CA ASP A 120 -3.34 -25.09 21.87
C ASP A 120 -3.05 -24.30 20.60
N ARG A 121 -4.04 -23.56 20.10
CA ARG A 121 -3.89 -22.72 18.92
C ARG A 121 -4.66 -21.42 19.10
N ALA A 122 -4.02 -20.32 18.74
CA ALA A 122 -4.65 -19.00 18.60
C ALA A 122 -4.04 -18.27 17.41
N ALA A 123 -4.84 -17.52 16.67
CA ALA A 123 -4.39 -16.80 15.49
C ALA A 123 -5.02 -15.40 15.43
N LEU A 124 -4.28 -14.49 14.80
CA LEU A 124 -4.78 -13.15 14.49
C LEU A 124 -4.25 -12.72 13.13
N ARG A 125 -5.03 -11.84 12.46
CA ARG A 125 -4.52 -11.00 11.36
C ARG A 125 -4.08 -9.68 11.95
N PHE A 126 -2.85 -9.27 11.64
CA PHE A 126 -2.25 -8.05 12.14
C PHE A 126 -1.58 -7.30 10.99
N GLU A 127 -1.89 -6.01 10.84
CA GLU A 127 -1.28 -5.16 9.84
C GLU A 127 -0.65 -3.92 10.47
N PHE A 128 0.38 -3.40 9.80
CA PHE A 128 0.98 -2.13 10.13
C PHE A 128 1.30 -1.35 8.87
N ARG A 129 1.09 -0.01 8.96
CA ARG A 129 1.27 0.93 7.86
C ARG A 129 2.08 2.14 8.32
N TYR A 130 2.87 2.66 7.41
CA TYR A 130 3.60 3.90 7.60
C TYR A 130 3.89 4.60 6.26
N PRO A 131 4.02 5.96 6.24
CA PRO A 131 4.29 6.71 5.00
C PRO A 131 5.62 6.41 4.31
N VAL A 132 6.54 5.68 4.93
CA VAL A 132 7.86 5.36 4.37
C VAL A 132 8.22 3.89 4.65
N LYS A 133 8.60 3.16 3.60
CA LYS A 133 8.95 1.73 3.62
C LYS A 133 9.97 1.34 4.69
N ARG A 134 11.01 2.16 4.87
CA ARG A 134 12.05 1.88 5.89
C ARG A 134 11.48 1.70 7.28
N GLU A 135 10.45 2.45 7.65
CA GLU A 135 9.80 2.29 8.95
C GLU A 135 9.00 0.99 9.06
N ILE A 136 8.48 0.47 7.94
CA ILE A 136 7.81 -0.83 7.90
C ILE A 136 8.79 -1.95 8.31
N GLU A 137 10.05 -1.90 7.86
CA GLU A 137 11.06 -2.88 8.27
C GLU A 137 11.37 -2.80 9.77
N ARG A 138 11.41 -1.59 10.33
CA ARG A 138 11.58 -1.40 11.78
C ARG A 138 10.38 -1.92 12.57
N LEU A 139 9.16 -1.63 12.11
CA LEU A 139 7.92 -2.13 12.73
C LEU A 139 7.82 -3.65 12.64
N ASP A 140 8.19 -4.24 11.51
CA ASP A 140 8.25 -5.69 11.31
C ASP A 140 9.13 -6.37 12.37
N GLN A 141 10.31 -5.82 12.61
CA GLN A 141 11.21 -6.35 13.63
C GLN A 141 10.62 -6.22 15.04
N ILE A 142 9.96 -5.10 15.36
CA ILE A 142 9.29 -4.89 16.65
C ILE A 142 8.15 -5.92 16.82
N VAL A 143 7.28 -6.06 15.83
CA VAL A 143 6.14 -6.98 15.85
C VAL A 143 6.63 -8.42 16.05
N LYS A 144 7.63 -8.84 15.28
CA LYS A 144 8.23 -10.18 15.40
C LYS A 144 8.88 -10.42 16.77
N ASN A 145 9.58 -9.44 17.33
CA ASN A 145 10.19 -9.56 18.65
C ASN A 145 9.12 -9.63 19.75
N CYS A 146 8.05 -8.84 19.68
CA CYS A 146 6.94 -8.92 20.63
C CYS A 146 6.27 -10.30 20.58
N ALA A 147 6.01 -10.84 19.39
CA ALA A 147 5.38 -12.15 19.24
C ALA A 147 6.28 -13.29 19.73
N LYS A 148 7.57 -13.27 19.37
CA LYS A 148 8.54 -14.25 19.85
C LYS A 148 8.73 -14.19 21.37
N GLY A 149 8.78 -12.97 21.95
CA GLY A 149 8.87 -12.80 23.41
C GLY A 149 7.63 -13.32 24.14
N ALA A 150 6.45 -13.06 23.62
CA ALA A 150 5.20 -13.59 24.18
C ALA A 150 5.12 -15.12 24.07
N ALA A 151 5.51 -15.68 22.93
CA ALA A 151 5.55 -17.13 22.73
C ALA A 151 6.52 -17.81 23.70
N LEU A 152 7.74 -17.27 23.81
CA LEU A 152 8.76 -17.80 24.72
C LEU A 152 8.31 -17.79 26.19
N ALA A 153 7.65 -16.72 26.64
CA ALA A 153 7.19 -16.58 28.02
C ALA A 153 6.06 -17.55 28.39
N LEU A 154 5.39 -18.14 27.42
CA LEU A 154 4.24 -19.05 27.58
C LEU A 154 4.53 -20.47 27.05
N ASP A 155 5.80 -20.82 26.78
CA ASP A 155 6.22 -22.09 26.22
C ASP A 155 5.48 -22.49 24.95
N CYS A 156 5.13 -21.46 24.10
CA CYS A 156 4.49 -21.61 22.84
C CYS A 156 5.47 -21.38 21.67
N SER A 157 5.11 -21.82 20.48
CA SER A 157 5.74 -21.38 19.24
C SER A 157 4.90 -20.29 18.55
N VAL A 158 5.54 -19.53 17.63
CA VAL A 158 4.85 -18.53 16.81
C VAL A 158 5.33 -18.59 15.37
N GLU A 159 4.38 -18.53 14.44
CA GLU A 159 4.60 -18.52 13.00
C GLU A 159 3.96 -17.28 12.37
N PHE A 160 4.59 -16.80 11.28
CA PHE A 160 4.15 -15.63 10.51
C PHE A 160 3.92 -16.03 9.07
N THR A 161 2.73 -15.82 8.57
CA THR A 161 2.39 -15.97 7.15
C THR A 161 1.91 -14.62 6.62
N LEU A 162 2.43 -14.16 5.49
CA LEU A 162 1.92 -12.93 4.88
C LEU A 162 0.41 -13.08 4.60
N ALA A 163 -0.38 -12.16 5.12
CA ALA A 163 -1.85 -12.18 5.02
C ALA A 163 -2.40 -11.23 3.94
N GLY A 164 -1.52 -10.62 3.16
CA GLY A 164 -1.84 -9.68 2.09
C GLY A 164 -0.58 -9.25 1.36
N PRO A 165 -0.72 -8.28 0.46
CA PRO A 165 0.42 -7.72 -0.28
C PRO A 165 1.35 -6.95 0.68
N ASP A 166 2.64 -6.95 0.33
CA ASP A 166 3.68 -6.14 0.97
C ASP A 166 3.91 -4.90 0.12
N PHE A 167 3.07 -3.88 0.31
CA PHE A 167 3.10 -2.66 -0.49
C PHE A 167 4.15 -1.70 0.01
N ASP A 168 4.92 -1.16 -0.93
CA ASP A 168 5.81 -0.03 -0.69
C ASP A 168 5.02 1.30 -0.70
N ASP A 169 5.56 2.33 -0.07
CA ASP A 169 5.03 3.69 -0.20
C ASP A 169 5.35 4.27 -1.58
N MET A 170 4.69 5.37 -1.94
CA MET A 170 4.90 6.02 -3.24
C MET A 170 6.15 6.91 -3.23
N VAL A 171 7.12 6.62 -4.11
CA VAL A 171 8.20 7.54 -4.46
C VAL A 171 7.64 8.58 -5.42
N ARG A 172 7.72 9.85 -5.05
CA ARG A 172 7.17 10.95 -5.84
C ARG A 172 8.27 11.66 -6.62
N VAL A 173 7.95 12.06 -7.84
CA VAL A 173 8.82 12.86 -8.73
C VAL A 173 8.10 14.17 -9.03
N PRO A 174 8.42 15.27 -8.32
CA PRO A 174 7.76 16.57 -8.46
C PRO A 174 7.66 17.08 -9.90
N LEU A 175 8.70 16.92 -10.72
CA LEU A 175 8.68 17.32 -12.13
C LEU A 175 7.53 16.65 -12.93
N LEU A 176 7.24 15.38 -12.63
CA LEU A 176 6.11 14.68 -13.25
C LEU A 176 4.78 15.25 -12.76
N GLU A 177 4.68 15.57 -11.48
CA GLU A 177 3.47 16.12 -10.87
C GLU A 177 3.18 17.55 -11.36
N GLU A 178 4.21 18.38 -11.52
CA GLU A 178 4.09 19.71 -12.12
C GLU A 178 3.58 19.62 -13.57
N LYS A 179 4.18 18.72 -14.36
CA LYS A 179 3.79 18.55 -15.75
C LYS A 179 2.37 18.06 -15.93
N ILE A 180 1.94 17.05 -15.18
CA ILE A 180 0.56 16.58 -15.28
C ILE A 180 -0.45 17.62 -14.76
N LYS A 181 -0.06 18.47 -13.80
CA LYS A 181 -0.87 19.60 -13.33
C LYS A 181 -1.10 20.62 -14.44
N GLU A 182 -0.06 20.97 -15.21
CA GLU A 182 -0.17 21.82 -16.39
C GLU A 182 -1.14 21.22 -17.41
N LEU A 183 -1.01 19.93 -17.72
CA LEU A 183 -1.88 19.23 -18.67
C LEU A 183 -3.34 19.20 -18.19
N PHE A 184 -3.63 18.84 -16.97
CA PHE A 184 -4.99 18.92 -16.43
C PHE A 184 -5.57 20.32 -16.56
N THR A 185 -4.78 21.34 -16.21
CA THR A 185 -5.19 22.75 -16.30
C THR A 185 -5.49 23.16 -17.75
N SER A 186 -4.70 22.69 -18.74
CA SER A 186 -4.93 22.98 -20.16
C SER A 186 -6.24 22.40 -20.69
N TYR A 187 -6.71 21.29 -20.10
CA TYR A 187 -8.02 20.69 -20.37
C TYR A 187 -9.15 21.27 -19.52
N GLY A 188 -8.89 22.36 -18.78
CA GLY A 188 -9.88 23.00 -17.91
C GLY A 188 -10.29 22.13 -16.70
N GLU A 189 -9.45 21.16 -16.31
CA GLU A 189 -9.73 20.27 -15.19
C GLU A 189 -9.23 20.89 -13.88
N PRO A 190 -10.10 21.06 -12.87
CA PRO A 190 -9.67 21.44 -11.54
C PRO A 190 -8.72 20.37 -10.95
N VAL A 191 -7.52 20.78 -10.60
CA VAL A 191 -6.50 19.86 -10.11
C VAL A 191 -5.84 20.38 -8.85
N GLY A 192 -5.63 19.50 -7.89
CA GLY A 192 -4.89 19.74 -6.64
C GLY A 192 -3.72 18.77 -6.47
N ASP A 193 -2.91 19.09 -5.48
CA ASP A 193 -1.79 18.24 -5.07
C ASP A 193 -2.30 16.94 -4.44
N PRO A 194 -1.47 15.89 -4.30
CA PRO A 194 -1.85 14.65 -3.64
C PRO A 194 -2.34 14.88 -2.22
N LEU A 195 -3.38 14.15 -1.83
CA LEU A 195 -3.84 14.15 -0.43
C LEU A 195 -2.82 13.44 0.48
N PRO A 196 -2.83 13.75 1.79
CA PRO A 196 -2.04 13.00 2.76
C PRO A 196 -2.28 11.50 2.66
N PRO A 197 -1.30 10.64 3.01
CA PRO A 197 -1.43 9.20 2.88
C PRO A 197 -2.62 8.65 3.68
N GLY A 198 -3.57 8.00 2.99
CA GLY A 198 -4.75 7.37 3.60
C GLY A 198 -4.90 5.90 3.26
N GLY A 199 -4.34 5.47 2.14
CA GLY A 199 -4.39 4.11 1.63
C GLY A 199 -3.01 3.59 1.22
N SER A 200 -3.00 2.41 0.62
CA SER A 200 -1.83 1.77 0.03
C SER A 200 -2.18 1.33 -1.39
N THR A 201 -1.20 1.21 -2.27
CA THR A 201 -1.38 0.73 -3.65
C THR A 201 -0.12 0.01 -4.12
N ASP A 202 -0.27 -0.97 -4.98
CA ASP A 202 0.86 -1.67 -5.60
C ASP A 202 1.65 -0.80 -6.61
N ALA A 203 1.13 0.37 -6.98
CA ALA A 203 1.88 1.38 -7.72
C ALA A 203 3.09 1.93 -6.92
N GLY A 204 3.03 1.87 -5.57
CA GLY A 204 4.17 2.16 -4.71
C GLY A 204 5.39 1.31 -5.06
N ASN A 205 5.20 0.00 -5.26
CA ASN A 205 6.29 -0.92 -5.62
C ASN A 205 6.89 -0.61 -7.01
N VAL A 206 6.08 -0.14 -7.97
CA VAL A 206 6.56 0.33 -9.29
C VAL A 206 7.40 1.59 -9.12
N SER A 207 6.98 2.50 -8.25
CA SER A 207 7.63 3.80 -8.04
C SER A 207 9.06 3.73 -7.48
N TYR A 208 9.48 2.57 -6.98
CA TYR A 208 10.89 2.29 -6.63
C TYR A 208 11.71 1.76 -7.81
N ARG A 209 11.08 1.43 -8.95
CA ARG A 209 11.75 0.85 -10.13
C ARG A 209 11.95 1.86 -11.25
N CYS A 210 10.99 2.76 -11.43
CA CYS A 210 11.04 3.81 -12.45
C CYS A 210 10.23 5.04 -12.02
N PRO A 211 10.44 6.21 -12.68
CA PRO A 211 9.58 7.39 -12.48
C PRO A 211 8.11 7.04 -12.69
N THR A 212 7.27 7.26 -11.67
CA THR A 212 5.89 6.76 -11.68
C THR A 212 4.88 7.85 -11.32
N LEU A 213 3.79 7.93 -12.10
CA LEU A 213 2.61 8.72 -11.81
C LEU A 213 1.38 7.84 -11.59
N HIS A 214 0.73 8.01 -10.45
CA HIS A 214 -0.59 7.46 -10.16
C HIS A 214 -1.56 8.62 -9.89
N ALA A 215 -1.99 9.27 -10.97
CA ALA A 215 -2.87 10.42 -10.93
C ALA A 215 -4.34 10.02 -10.71
N TYR A 216 -5.15 10.98 -10.28
CA TYR A 216 -6.59 10.78 -10.12
C TYR A 216 -7.37 11.80 -10.95
N ILE A 217 -8.42 11.32 -11.64
CA ILE A 217 -9.38 12.17 -12.34
C ILE A 217 -10.74 12.13 -11.65
N SER A 218 -11.33 13.29 -11.43
CA SER A 218 -12.64 13.39 -10.78
C SER A 218 -13.76 13.04 -11.74
N ILE A 219 -14.50 11.97 -11.47
CA ILE A 219 -15.63 11.50 -12.27
C ILE A 219 -16.99 11.95 -11.73
N SER A 220 -17.01 12.74 -10.65
CA SER A 220 -18.21 13.27 -10.02
C SER A 220 -17.91 14.56 -9.27
N ASP A 221 -18.73 15.59 -9.45
CA ASP A 221 -18.66 16.83 -8.67
C ASP A 221 -19.05 16.62 -7.19
N LYS A 222 -19.86 15.60 -6.92
CA LYS A 222 -20.23 15.23 -5.55
C LYS A 222 -19.19 14.28 -4.97
N ALA A 223 -18.77 14.56 -3.75
CA ALA A 223 -17.92 13.64 -3.01
C ALA A 223 -18.64 12.32 -2.74
N CYS A 224 -18.04 11.23 -3.15
CA CYS A 224 -18.48 9.86 -2.89
C CYS A 224 -17.37 9.14 -2.12
N PRO A 225 -17.69 8.40 -1.03
CA PRO A 225 -16.69 7.57 -0.37
C PRO A 225 -16.11 6.53 -1.35
N GLY A 226 -14.81 6.26 -1.25
CA GLY A 226 -14.20 5.13 -1.95
C GLY A 226 -14.92 3.81 -1.58
N HIS A 227 -14.84 2.80 -2.44
CA HIS A 227 -15.47 1.48 -2.24
C HIS A 227 -16.98 1.53 -1.91
N SER A 228 -17.71 2.57 -2.42
CA SER A 228 -19.14 2.72 -2.20
C SER A 228 -19.97 2.48 -3.46
N THR A 229 -21.25 2.15 -3.28
CA THR A 229 -22.19 2.07 -4.39
C THR A 229 -22.35 3.41 -5.10
N ALA A 230 -22.24 4.53 -4.39
CA ALA A 230 -22.34 5.87 -4.98
C ALA A 230 -21.19 6.14 -5.96
N LEU A 231 -19.94 5.76 -5.62
CA LEU A 231 -18.82 5.91 -6.54
C LEU A 231 -18.96 4.95 -7.72
N ARG A 232 -19.36 3.69 -7.48
CA ARG A 232 -19.66 2.73 -8.54
C ARG A 232 -20.68 3.29 -9.55
N ASP A 233 -21.79 3.83 -9.06
CA ASP A 233 -22.85 4.32 -9.93
C ASP A 233 -22.42 5.59 -10.69
N ALA A 234 -21.49 6.37 -10.15
CA ALA A 234 -20.90 7.51 -10.83
C ALA A 234 -20.08 7.12 -12.07
N THR A 235 -19.47 5.93 -12.12
CA THR A 235 -18.56 5.50 -13.21
C THR A 235 -19.23 5.38 -14.57
N ILE A 236 -20.55 5.21 -14.63
CA ILE A 236 -21.33 5.03 -15.87
C ILE A 236 -22.08 6.30 -16.30
N THR A 237 -21.86 7.43 -15.65
CA THR A 237 -22.51 8.70 -16.01
C THR A 237 -21.86 9.32 -17.26
N PRO A 238 -22.60 10.13 -18.05
CA PRO A 238 -22.00 10.87 -19.17
C PRO A 238 -20.79 11.70 -18.74
N HIS A 239 -20.85 12.38 -17.59
CA HIS A 239 -19.72 13.12 -17.02
C HIS A 239 -18.48 12.23 -16.80
N ALA A 240 -18.66 11.06 -16.23
CA ALA A 240 -17.53 10.12 -16.01
C ALA A 240 -16.91 9.64 -17.33
N LEU A 241 -17.72 9.42 -18.37
CA LEU A 241 -17.22 9.04 -19.70
C LEU A 241 -16.42 10.20 -20.36
N ASP A 242 -16.88 11.45 -20.21
CA ASP A 242 -16.14 12.63 -20.66
C ASP A 242 -14.81 12.78 -19.90
N GLN A 243 -14.82 12.57 -18.58
CA GLN A 243 -13.62 12.60 -17.77
C GLN A 243 -12.65 11.46 -18.12
N MET A 244 -13.15 10.27 -18.43
CA MET A 244 -12.32 9.16 -18.93
C MET A 244 -11.59 9.54 -20.23
N ALA A 245 -12.30 10.15 -21.19
CA ALA A 245 -11.69 10.61 -22.43
C ALA A 245 -10.64 11.71 -22.18
N LYS A 246 -10.94 12.65 -21.29
CA LYS A 246 -9.99 13.68 -20.86
C LYS A 246 -8.76 13.09 -20.19
N GLY A 247 -8.94 12.15 -19.27
CA GLY A 247 -7.84 11.44 -18.60
C GLY A 247 -6.94 10.70 -19.59
N ALA A 248 -7.53 10.03 -20.59
CA ALA A 248 -6.78 9.38 -21.65
C ALA A 248 -5.94 10.37 -22.48
N ALA A 249 -6.49 11.54 -22.80
CA ALA A 249 -5.77 12.60 -23.50
C ALA A 249 -4.59 13.13 -22.66
N VAL A 250 -4.80 13.38 -21.38
CA VAL A 250 -3.73 13.83 -20.44
C VAL A 250 -2.61 12.80 -20.35
N ILE A 251 -2.93 11.49 -20.24
CA ILE A 251 -1.92 10.43 -20.27
C ILE A 251 -1.15 10.45 -21.59
N ALA A 252 -1.85 10.54 -22.73
CA ALA A 252 -1.21 10.57 -24.04
C ALA A 252 -0.24 11.76 -24.19
N GLU A 253 -0.64 12.96 -23.78
CA GLU A 253 0.24 14.13 -23.82
C GLU A 253 1.43 14.03 -22.86
N MET A 254 1.25 13.43 -21.69
CA MET A 254 2.33 13.15 -20.77
C MET A 254 3.37 12.20 -21.40
N VAL A 255 2.90 11.13 -22.04
CA VAL A 255 3.75 10.18 -22.78
C VAL A 255 4.46 10.89 -23.93
N LEU A 256 3.76 11.71 -24.72
CA LEU A 256 4.36 12.48 -25.80
C LEU A 256 5.42 13.47 -25.31
N THR A 257 5.23 14.07 -24.14
CA THR A 257 6.25 14.94 -23.51
C THR A 257 7.51 14.15 -23.24
N VAL A 258 7.39 12.95 -22.63
CA VAL A 258 8.52 12.08 -22.34
C VAL A 258 9.22 11.60 -23.62
N PHE A 259 8.46 11.28 -24.69
CA PHE A 259 9.05 10.88 -25.97
C PHE A 259 9.84 12.00 -26.67
N ASN A 260 9.32 13.24 -26.66
CA ASN A 260 9.83 14.32 -27.48
C ASN A 260 10.88 15.18 -26.78
N ASP A 261 10.93 15.20 -25.45
CA ASP A 261 11.84 16.04 -24.67
C ASP A 261 12.91 15.23 -23.94
N ALA A 262 14.07 15.09 -24.57
CA ALA A 262 15.20 14.39 -23.96
C ALA A 262 15.74 15.07 -22.70
N GLY A 263 15.70 16.42 -22.65
CA GLY A 263 16.12 17.20 -21.49
C GLY A 263 15.21 16.94 -20.29
N TYR A 264 13.89 16.90 -20.53
CA TYR A 264 12.89 16.59 -19.53
C TYR A 264 13.08 15.16 -18.98
N ARG A 265 13.29 14.15 -19.86
CA ARG A 265 13.57 12.77 -19.43
C ARG A 265 14.76 12.67 -18.49
N VAL A 266 15.88 13.35 -18.85
CA VAL A 266 17.10 13.36 -18.02
C VAL A 266 16.83 14.01 -16.66
N ALA A 267 16.07 15.12 -16.63
CA ALA A 267 15.74 15.80 -15.39
C ALA A 267 14.84 14.93 -14.49
N VAL A 268 13.82 14.30 -15.07
CA VAL A 268 12.90 13.36 -14.37
C VAL A 268 13.67 12.18 -13.78
N GLN A 269 14.55 11.55 -14.57
CA GLN A 269 15.36 10.42 -14.10
C GLN A 269 16.25 10.80 -12.93
N LYS A 270 16.92 11.96 -13.02
CA LYS A 270 17.77 12.48 -11.94
C LYS A 270 16.98 12.75 -10.66
N GLU A 271 15.81 13.37 -10.77
CA GLU A 271 14.96 13.65 -9.61
C GLU A 271 14.40 12.36 -9.00
N PHE A 272 14.05 11.37 -9.82
CA PHE A 272 13.63 10.04 -9.37
C PHE A 272 14.74 9.37 -8.53
N GLU A 273 15.98 9.32 -9.03
CA GLU A 273 17.11 8.73 -8.31
C GLU A 273 17.37 9.41 -6.96
N GLN A 274 17.24 10.74 -6.90
CA GLN A 274 17.34 11.50 -5.67
C GLN A 274 16.20 11.19 -4.71
N SER A 275 14.97 11.04 -5.23
CA SER A 275 13.79 10.73 -4.43
C SER A 275 13.86 9.33 -3.82
N VAL A 276 14.32 8.32 -4.58
CA VAL A 276 14.55 6.95 -4.07
C VAL A 276 15.61 6.97 -2.97
N THR A 277 16.78 7.59 -3.23
CA THR A 277 17.85 7.68 -2.24
C THR A 277 17.39 8.36 -0.95
N GLY A 278 16.59 9.41 -1.06
CA GLY A 278 16.01 10.10 0.10
C GLY A 278 15.03 9.25 0.93
N LYS A 279 14.42 8.24 0.32
CA LYS A 279 13.52 7.28 1.00
C LYS A 279 14.27 6.14 1.67
N GLU A 280 15.40 5.73 1.12
CA GLU A 280 16.24 4.64 1.61
C GLU A 280 17.26 5.08 2.68
N GLY A 281 17.69 6.32 2.68
CA GLY A 281 18.60 6.97 3.66
C GLY A 281 17.88 7.45 4.89
#